data_11cebe2598d1a0126f618cfd7dcee883
#
_entry.id   11cebe2598d1a0126f618cfd7dcee883
#
_cell.length_a   1.000
_cell.length_b   1.000
_cell.length_c   1.000
_cell.angle_alpha   90.00
_cell.angle_beta   90.00
_cell.angle_gamma   90.00
#
_symmetry.space_group_name_H-M   'P 1'
#
loop_
_entity.id
_entity.type
_entity.pdbx_description
1 polymer ?
#
loop_
_entity_poly.entity_id
_entity_poly.type
_entity_poly.pdbx_seq_one_letter_code
_entity_poly.pdbx_strand_id
1 'polypeptide(L)'
;EGGQLPAGVNEYGNDYADAFLHLTAQAGVDTLDLRPAFLESGRWEDLFFVTDHHWNADGAFLAYQTLAAELEDRYGYVTAQVYTDPDSYERTVYEDLFLGSQGKRVGSLYAGVDDFAVYTPKFDTSFTYTTPYETRSGSFQQALCFPEYIQQRDWFNGNPYVYYSGGDFGVSTIVNESDPDGPTVVLLRESFSCGKLVTIDLRYFEGDLSSTLAELQPDLVTLLYSASSFRLENLFEFGL
;
A
#
# COMPACT_ATOMS: atom_id res chain seq x y z
N GLU A 1 19.96 -2.29 -5.99
CA GLU A 1 21.17 -1.86 -6.68
C GLU A 1 21.81 -3.05 -7.40
N GLY A 2 22.17 -2.85 -8.70
CA GLY A 2 22.58 -3.92 -9.62
C GLY A 2 23.77 -4.79 -9.25
N GLY A 3 24.43 -4.54 -8.12
CA GLY A 3 25.55 -5.34 -7.65
C GLY A 3 25.19 -6.72 -7.06
N GLN A 4 23.90 -6.99 -6.85
CA GLN A 4 23.43 -8.27 -6.30
C GLN A 4 22.91 -9.22 -7.38
N LEU A 5 22.76 -8.76 -8.60
CA LEU A 5 22.27 -9.61 -9.68
C LEU A 5 23.39 -10.45 -10.30
N PRO A 6 23.08 -11.68 -10.76
CA PRO A 6 24.02 -12.47 -11.51
C PRO A 6 24.54 -11.75 -12.74
N ALA A 7 25.79 -12.01 -13.14
CA ALA A 7 26.38 -11.40 -14.32
C ALA A 7 25.52 -11.68 -15.58
N GLY A 8 25.20 -10.61 -16.32
CA GLY A 8 24.36 -10.68 -17.52
C GLY A 8 22.87 -10.54 -17.28
N VAL A 9 22.43 -10.38 -16.03
CA VAL A 9 21.06 -10.03 -15.67
C VAL A 9 20.97 -8.52 -15.50
N ASN A 10 20.06 -7.87 -16.23
CA ASN A 10 19.81 -6.44 -16.13
C ASN A 10 18.56 -6.19 -15.27
N GLU A 11 18.63 -5.16 -14.41
CA GLU A 11 17.50 -4.64 -13.67
C GLU A 11 17.06 -3.31 -14.30
N TYR A 12 15.88 -3.31 -14.86
CA TYR A 12 15.29 -2.12 -15.50
C TYR A 12 14.19 -1.46 -14.65
N GLY A 13 13.93 -1.95 -13.44
CA GLY A 13 12.87 -1.43 -12.58
C GLY A 13 13.03 0.05 -12.29
N ASN A 14 14.25 0.49 -11.96
CA ASN A 14 14.55 1.90 -11.73
C ASN A 14 14.45 2.72 -13.02
N ASP A 15 14.90 2.20 -14.16
CA ASP A 15 14.83 2.90 -15.45
C ASP A 15 13.36 3.18 -15.83
N TYR A 16 12.46 2.21 -15.59
CA TYR A 16 11.02 2.41 -15.84
C TYR A 16 10.42 3.43 -14.86
N ALA A 17 10.80 3.38 -13.58
CA ALA A 17 10.35 4.38 -12.61
C ALA A 17 10.82 5.78 -13.00
N ASP A 18 12.09 5.94 -13.36
CA ASP A 18 12.66 7.23 -13.78
C ASP A 18 11.99 7.76 -15.05
N ALA A 19 11.74 6.90 -16.04
CA ALA A 19 11.03 7.29 -17.25
C ALA A 19 9.58 7.71 -16.95
N PHE A 20 8.88 7.00 -16.07
CA PHE A 20 7.52 7.33 -15.67
C PHE A 20 7.47 8.67 -14.94
N LEU A 21 8.32 8.88 -13.93
CA LEU A 21 8.40 10.15 -13.19
C LEU A 21 8.72 11.33 -14.12
N HIS A 22 9.61 11.12 -15.09
CA HIS A 22 9.94 12.15 -16.06
C HIS A 22 8.76 12.52 -16.97
N LEU A 23 8.04 11.52 -17.48
CA LEU A 23 6.89 11.73 -18.37
C LEU A 23 5.71 12.38 -17.64
N THR A 24 5.41 11.95 -16.41
CA THR A 24 4.34 12.52 -15.60
C THR A 24 4.64 13.97 -15.21
N ALA A 25 5.90 14.28 -14.85
CA ALA A 25 6.32 15.64 -14.57
C ALA A 25 6.20 16.55 -15.82
N GLN A 26 6.54 16.05 -17.03
CA GLN A 26 6.33 16.78 -18.27
C GLN A 26 4.85 17.04 -18.58
N ALA A 27 3.97 16.13 -18.14
CA ALA A 27 2.51 16.29 -18.26
C ALA A 27 1.92 17.21 -17.18
N GLY A 28 2.73 17.75 -16.27
CA GLY A 28 2.29 18.62 -15.18
C GLY A 28 1.59 17.86 -14.05
N VAL A 29 1.83 16.56 -13.93
CA VAL A 29 1.33 15.73 -12.83
C VAL A 29 2.36 15.70 -11.70
N ASP A 30 1.93 16.02 -10.49
CA ASP A 30 2.78 15.96 -9.30
C ASP A 30 3.17 14.50 -9.02
N THR A 31 4.43 14.29 -8.69
CA THR A 31 4.98 12.96 -8.43
C THR A 31 5.74 12.93 -7.12
N LEU A 32 5.66 11.80 -6.43
CA LEU A 32 6.46 11.49 -5.24
C LEU A 32 7.27 10.22 -5.50
N ASP A 33 8.60 10.36 -5.50
CA ASP A 33 9.52 9.22 -5.52
C ASP A 33 9.86 8.81 -4.08
N LEU A 34 9.41 7.63 -3.68
CA LEU A 34 9.67 7.11 -2.34
C LEU A 34 11.08 6.54 -2.15
N ARG A 35 11.83 6.27 -3.24
CA ARG A 35 13.17 5.65 -3.17
C ARG A 35 14.16 6.44 -2.31
N PRO A 36 14.23 7.79 -2.38
CA PRO A 36 15.11 8.57 -1.51
C PRO A 36 14.82 8.35 -0.03
N ALA A 37 13.57 8.38 0.41
CA ALA A 37 13.19 8.18 1.81
C ALA A 37 13.60 6.80 2.32
N PHE A 38 13.42 5.76 1.50
CA PHE A 38 13.86 4.41 1.83
C PHE A 38 15.39 4.30 1.95
N LEU A 39 16.14 4.88 1.03
CA LEU A 39 17.61 4.90 1.07
C LEU A 39 18.15 5.69 2.28
N GLU A 40 17.57 6.85 2.56
CA GLU A 40 17.93 7.71 3.69
C GLU A 40 17.63 7.06 5.05
N SER A 41 16.72 6.10 5.13
CA SER A 41 16.47 5.32 6.34
C SER A 41 17.69 4.56 6.82
N GLY A 42 18.67 4.30 5.92
CA GLY A 42 19.89 3.52 6.19
C GLY A 42 19.65 2.02 6.44
N ARG A 43 18.40 1.57 6.31
CA ARG A 43 17.98 0.18 6.53
C ARG A 43 16.92 -0.29 5.54
N TRP A 44 16.96 0.18 4.31
CA TRP A 44 15.92 -0.08 3.31
C TRP A 44 15.68 -1.58 3.06
N GLU A 45 16.71 -2.42 3.22
CA GLU A 45 16.59 -3.88 3.07
C GLU A 45 15.65 -4.49 4.11
N ASP A 46 15.62 -3.95 5.35
CA ASP A 46 14.75 -4.40 6.43
C ASP A 46 13.28 -3.95 6.24
N LEU A 47 13.01 -3.10 5.26
CA LEU A 47 11.68 -2.53 4.99
C LEU A 47 10.88 -3.34 3.96
N PHE A 48 11.47 -4.41 3.44
CA PHE A 48 10.83 -5.34 2.51
C PHE A 48 10.85 -6.76 3.07
N PHE A 49 9.91 -7.58 2.62
CA PHE A 49 9.96 -9.00 2.89
C PHE A 49 11.09 -9.66 2.09
N VAL A 50 11.74 -10.66 2.67
CA VAL A 50 12.77 -11.45 1.98
C VAL A 50 12.13 -12.44 1.01
N THR A 51 10.97 -12.98 1.38
CA THR A 51 10.26 -14.00 0.61
C THR A 51 9.20 -13.45 -0.33
N ASP A 52 9.03 -12.12 -0.38
CA ASP A 52 8.04 -11.46 -1.22
C ASP A 52 8.60 -10.16 -1.82
N HIS A 53 7.92 -9.62 -2.83
CA HIS A 53 8.30 -8.36 -3.50
C HIS A 53 7.72 -7.11 -2.85
N HIS A 54 6.84 -7.27 -1.86
CA HIS A 54 6.22 -6.15 -1.18
C HIS A 54 7.11 -5.63 -0.04
N TRP A 55 6.89 -4.37 0.32
CA TRP A 55 7.35 -3.85 1.60
C TRP A 55 6.62 -4.54 2.77
N ASN A 56 7.25 -4.56 3.92
CA ASN A 56 6.61 -4.98 5.16
C ASN A 56 5.88 -3.79 5.85
N ALA A 57 5.33 -4.01 7.04
CA ALA A 57 4.59 -2.98 7.75
C ALA A 57 5.45 -1.75 8.11
N ASP A 58 6.74 -1.94 8.39
CA ASP A 58 7.67 -0.84 8.68
C ASP A 58 7.92 0.00 7.42
N GLY A 59 8.08 -0.65 6.26
CA GLY A 59 8.21 0.03 4.97
C GLY A 59 6.94 0.78 4.56
N ALA A 60 5.78 0.15 4.73
CA ALA A 60 4.49 0.80 4.48
C ALA A 60 4.28 2.03 5.39
N PHE A 61 4.70 1.95 6.65
CA PHE A 61 4.60 3.08 7.59
C PHE A 61 5.53 4.23 7.18
N LEU A 62 6.77 3.95 6.76
CA LEU A 62 7.67 4.97 6.22
C LEU A 62 7.09 5.64 4.97
N ALA A 63 6.53 4.86 4.05
CA ALA A 63 5.89 5.39 2.85
C ALA A 63 4.71 6.31 3.21
N TYR A 64 3.88 5.91 4.19
CA TYR A 64 2.80 6.74 4.70
C TYR A 64 3.30 8.05 5.31
N GLN A 65 4.34 8.02 6.17
CA GLN A 65 4.93 9.24 6.74
C GLN A 65 5.44 10.19 5.66
N THR A 66 6.12 9.64 4.65
CA THR A 66 6.65 10.42 3.52
C THR A 66 5.53 11.05 2.71
N LEU A 67 4.46 10.29 2.42
CA LEU A 67 3.28 10.82 1.72
C LEU A 67 2.57 11.91 2.52
N ALA A 68 2.38 11.70 3.83
CA ALA A 68 1.73 12.69 4.69
C ALA A 68 2.49 14.01 4.73
N ALA A 69 3.83 13.96 4.83
CA ALA A 69 4.67 15.16 4.80
C ALA A 69 4.59 15.88 3.45
N GLU A 70 4.57 15.14 2.35
CA GLU A 70 4.45 15.70 0.99
C GLU A 70 3.08 16.36 0.76
N LEU A 71 2.01 15.74 1.25
CA LEU A 71 0.65 16.30 1.16
C LEU A 71 0.50 17.57 2.00
N GLU A 72 1.16 17.65 3.15
CA GLU A 72 1.21 18.86 3.96
C GLU A 72 1.98 19.98 3.25
N ASP A 73 3.17 19.68 2.74
CA ASP A 73 4.05 20.67 2.09
C ASP A 73 3.42 21.23 0.80
N ARG A 74 2.89 20.38 -0.07
CA ARG A 74 2.38 20.81 -1.39
C ARG A 74 0.94 21.30 -1.36
N TYR A 75 0.09 20.71 -0.54
CA TYR A 75 -1.36 20.94 -0.60
C TYR A 75 -1.95 21.48 0.69
N GLY A 76 -1.14 21.55 1.77
CA GLY A 76 -1.60 22.04 3.07
C GLY A 76 -2.50 21.05 3.81
N TYR A 77 -2.52 19.77 3.44
CA TYR A 77 -3.25 18.73 4.16
C TYR A 77 -2.49 18.32 5.41
N VAL A 78 -2.77 19.00 6.52
CA VAL A 78 -2.10 18.75 7.79
C VAL A 78 -2.55 17.43 8.39
N THR A 79 -1.62 16.50 8.57
CA THR A 79 -1.84 15.25 9.29
C THR A 79 -1.45 15.43 10.77
N ALA A 80 -2.37 15.15 11.69
CA ALA A 80 -2.05 15.24 13.10
C ALA A 80 -0.90 14.28 13.47
N GLN A 81 0.06 14.76 14.26
CA GLN A 81 1.28 14.02 14.62
C GLN A 81 0.99 12.61 15.17
N VAL A 82 -0.09 12.43 15.91
CA VAL A 82 -0.48 11.13 16.47
C VAL A 82 -0.65 10.05 15.40
N TYR A 83 -0.95 10.43 14.17
CA TYR A 83 -1.12 9.48 13.06
C TYR A 83 0.20 9.11 12.36
N THR A 84 1.19 9.98 12.42
CA THR A 84 2.51 9.76 11.79
C THR A 84 3.60 9.36 12.77
N ASP A 85 3.33 9.40 14.09
CA ASP A 85 4.26 8.98 15.11
C ASP A 85 4.15 7.46 15.35
N PRO A 86 5.21 6.66 15.08
CA PRO A 86 5.19 5.22 15.31
C PRO A 86 4.96 4.84 16.76
N ASP A 87 5.34 5.70 17.73
CA ASP A 87 5.11 5.48 19.16
C ASP A 87 3.62 5.55 19.52
N SER A 88 2.77 6.09 18.66
CA SER A 88 1.31 6.08 18.80
C SER A 88 0.66 4.74 18.44
N TYR A 89 1.44 3.77 18.03
CA TYR A 89 0.96 2.44 17.63
C TYR A 89 1.61 1.34 18.45
N GLU A 90 0.89 0.26 18.67
CA GLU A 90 1.44 -1.00 19.14
C GLU A 90 1.93 -1.80 17.92
N ARG A 91 3.22 -2.13 17.90
CA ARG A 91 3.82 -2.98 16.89
C ARG A 91 3.91 -4.41 17.42
N THR A 92 3.11 -5.31 16.86
CA THR A 92 3.11 -6.74 17.20
C THR A 92 3.78 -7.52 16.08
N VAL A 93 4.71 -8.43 16.44
CA VAL A 93 5.44 -9.29 15.49
C VAL A 93 4.98 -10.72 15.65
N TYR A 94 4.65 -11.35 14.54
CA TYR A 94 4.34 -12.77 14.43
C TYR A 94 5.53 -13.45 13.75
N GLU A 95 6.32 -14.14 14.55
CA GLU A 95 7.54 -14.81 14.08
C GLU A 95 7.19 -15.97 13.12
N ASP A 96 8.01 -16.13 12.06
CA ASP A 96 7.93 -17.19 11.06
C ASP A 96 6.51 -17.35 10.47
N LEU A 97 5.84 -16.26 10.15
CA LEU A 97 4.45 -16.33 9.70
C LEU A 97 4.27 -16.26 8.19
N PHE A 98 5.08 -15.47 7.48
CA PHE A 98 4.83 -15.15 6.09
C PHE A 98 5.82 -15.80 5.13
N LEU A 99 5.32 -16.68 4.26
CA LEU A 99 6.05 -17.16 3.09
C LEU A 99 5.43 -16.51 1.85
N GLY A 100 6.10 -15.49 1.35
CA GLY A 100 5.62 -14.71 0.22
C GLY A 100 5.69 -15.44 -1.13
N SER A 101 5.25 -14.77 -2.18
CA SER A 101 5.11 -15.34 -3.52
C SER A 101 6.41 -15.88 -4.11
N GLN A 102 7.53 -15.21 -3.83
CA GLN A 102 8.86 -15.64 -4.27
C GLN A 102 9.35 -16.81 -3.45
N GLY A 103 9.15 -16.78 -2.12
CA GLY A 103 9.49 -17.87 -1.22
C GLY A 103 8.72 -19.16 -1.54
N LYS A 104 7.42 -19.05 -1.87
CA LYS A 104 6.60 -20.20 -2.30
C LYS A 104 7.15 -20.88 -3.56
N ARG A 105 7.77 -20.14 -4.47
CA ARG A 105 8.35 -20.69 -5.72
C ARG A 105 9.61 -21.51 -5.48
N VAL A 106 10.43 -21.13 -4.49
CA VAL A 106 11.72 -21.79 -4.22
C VAL A 106 11.69 -22.68 -2.99
N GLY A 107 10.63 -22.57 -2.17
CA GLY A 107 10.40 -23.36 -0.97
C GLY A 107 11.04 -22.75 0.28
N SER A 108 10.38 -22.96 1.43
CA SER A 108 10.77 -22.38 2.72
C SER A 108 12.14 -22.82 3.23
N LEU A 109 12.62 -24.02 2.84
CA LEU A 109 13.96 -24.48 3.20
C LEU A 109 15.08 -23.64 2.58
N TYR A 110 14.82 -23.02 1.43
CA TYR A 110 15.79 -22.15 0.75
C TYR A 110 15.58 -20.68 1.11
N ALA A 111 14.33 -20.22 1.07
CA ALA A 111 13.98 -18.80 1.26
C ALA A 111 13.93 -18.38 2.73
N GLY A 112 13.72 -19.33 3.64
CA GLY A 112 13.26 -19.01 5.00
C GLY A 112 11.79 -18.68 5.03
N VAL A 113 11.35 -18.07 6.12
CA VAL A 113 10.00 -17.55 6.34
C VAL A 113 10.15 -16.18 7.00
N ASP A 114 9.42 -15.19 6.54
CA ASP A 114 9.46 -13.85 7.10
C ASP A 114 8.63 -13.76 8.40
N ASP A 115 9.10 -12.93 9.32
CA ASP A 115 8.27 -12.39 10.38
C ASP A 115 7.24 -11.42 9.79
N PHE A 116 6.07 -11.39 10.39
CA PHE A 116 4.98 -10.51 9.96
C PHE A 116 4.61 -9.55 11.08
N ALA A 117 4.92 -8.27 10.89
CA ALA A 117 4.58 -7.22 11.84
C ALA A 117 3.24 -6.56 11.48
N VAL A 118 2.49 -6.16 12.51
CA VAL A 118 1.29 -5.34 12.38
C VAL A 118 1.35 -4.15 13.32
N TYR A 119 0.78 -3.03 12.90
CA TYR A 119 0.61 -1.82 13.69
C TYR A 119 -0.84 -1.64 14.08
N THR A 120 -1.09 -1.40 15.36
CA THR A 120 -2.41 -1.15 15.93
C THR A 120 -2.42 0.20 16.61
N PRO A 121 -3.33 1.14 16.27
CA PRO A 121 -3.43 2.42 16.95
C PRO A 121 -3.66 2.27 18.45
N LYS A 122 -2.95 3.03 19.27
CA LYS A 122 -3.18 3.15 20.74
C LYS A 122 -4.20 4.23 21.09
N PHE A 123 -4.70 4.96 20.11
CA PHE A 123 -5.70 6.01 20.23
C PHE A 123 -7.06 5.53 19.69
N ASP A 124 -8.12 6.20 20.11
CA ASP A 124 -9.48 5.87 19.70
C ASP A 124 -9.67 6.13 18.20
N THR A 125 -10.34 5.19 17.53
CA THR A 125 -10.64 5.24 16.11
C THR A 125 -12.06 4.78 15.84
N SER A 126 -12.69 5.33 14.81
CA SER A 126 -14.01 4.90 14.36
C SER A 126 -14.05 4.94 12.83
N PHE A 127 -14.25 3.77 12.22
CA PHE A 127 -14.26 3.63 10.77
C PHE A 127 -15.48 2.84 10.30
N THR A 128 -15.92 3.15 9.08
CA THR A 128 -16.79 2.28 8.29
C THR A 128 -16.03 1.87 7.03
N TYR A 129 -15.85 0.55 6.85
CA TYR A 129 -15.19 -0.06 5.71
C TYR A 129 -16.20 -0.83 4.88
N THR A 130 -16.32 -0.49 3.61
CA THR A 130 -17.24 -1.12 2.67
C THR A 130 -16.48 -1.69 1.49
N THR A 131 -16.75 -2.95 1.21
CA THR A 131 -16.29 -3.69 0.02
C THR A 131 -17.51 -4.13 -0.81
N PRO A 132 -17.34 -4.73 -1.98
CA PRO A 132 -18.47 -5.32 -2.73
C PRO A 132 -19.19 -6.45 -1.99
N TYR A 133 -18.59 -7.00 -0.93
CA TYR A 133 -19.10 -8.21 -0.25
C TYR A 133 -19.64 -7.92 1.15
N GLU A 134 -19.13 -6.92 1.84
CA GLU A 134 -19.51 -6.61 3.22
C GLU A 134 -19.27 -5.16 3.60
N THR A 135 -19.94 -4.74 4.67
CA THR A 135 -19.64 -3.47 5.36
C THR A 135 -19.33 -3.80 6.82
N ARG A 136 -18.20 -3.26 7.31
CA ARG A 136 -17.74 -3.41 8.70
C ARG A 136 -17.59 -2.03 9.32
N SER A 137 -17.97 -1.87 10.59
CA SER A 137 -17.83 -0.61 11.32
C SER A 137 -17.30 -0.83 12.72
N GLY A 138 -16.63 0.18 13.26
CA GLY A 138 -16.07 0.18 14.61
C GLY A 138 -14.65 0.73 14.66
N SER A 139 -13.88 0.27 15.65
CA SER A 139 -12.47 0.65 15.78
C SER A 139 -11.65 0.19 14.56
N PHE A 140 -10.42 0.68 14.46
CA PHE A 140 -9.47 0.26 13.42
C PHE A 140 -9.41 -1.26 13.27
N GLN A 141 -9.27 -1.98 14.39
CA GLN A 141 -9.21 -3.45 14.35
C GLN A 141 -10.55 -4.07 13.90
N GLN A 142 -11.68 -3.54 14.37
CA GLN A 142 -12.99 -4.09 14.03
C GLN A 142 -13.36 -3.86 12.57
N ALA A 143 -13.05 -2.69 12.04
CA ALA A 143 -13.40 -2.33 10.68
C ALA A 143 -12.38 -2.84 9.64
N LEU A 144 -11.07 -2.68 9.89
CA LEU A 144 -10.03 -2.81 8.88
C LEU A 144 -9.14 -4.04 9.02
N CYS A 145 -9.16 -4.75 10.17
CA CYS A 145 -8.30 -5.89 10.39
C CYS A 145 -9.05 -7.22 10.24
N PHE A 146 -8.36 -8.20 9.65
CA PHE A 146 -8.86 -9.54 9.38
C PHE A 146 -7.94 -10.57 10.04
N PRO A 147 -8.09 -10.80 11.37
CA PRO A 147 -7.16 -11.61 12.15
C PRO A 147 -7.09 -13.07 11.73
N GLU A 148 -8.11 -13.58 11.03
CA GLU A 148 -8.12 -14.93 10.47
C GLU A 148 -6.94 -15.21 9.53
N TYR A 149 -6.43 -14.19 8.82
CA TYR A 149 -5.31 -14.37 7.90
C TYR A 149 -3.96 -14.60 8.60
N ILE A 150 -3.81 -14.15 9.85
CA ILE A 150 -2.60 -14.41 10.64
C ILE A 150 -2.77 -15.62 11.60
N GLN A 151 -4.00 -16.03 11.89
CA GLN A 151 -4.28 -17.17 12.77
C GLN A 151 -4.07 -18.53 12.08
N GLN A 152 -4.25 -18.60 10.77
CA GLN A 152 -4.20 -19.85 10.00
C GLN A 152 -2.82 -20.50 10.00
N ARG A 153 -1.74 -19.74 10.07
CA ARG A 153 -0.34 -20.20 10.05
C ARG A 153 -0.04 -21.23 8.94
N ASP A 154 -0.66 -21.04 7.78
CA ASP A 154 -0.44 -21.89 6.60
C ASP A 154 0.42 -21.13 5.60
N TRP A 155 1.70 -21.47 5.55
CA TRP A 155 2.66 -20.78 4.69
C TRP A 155 2.34 -20.85 3.20
N PHE A 156 1.73 -21.93 2.74
CA PHE A 156 1.51 -22.14 1.31
C PHE A 156 0.14 -21.66 0.82
N ASN A 157 -0.91 -21.79 1.64
CA ASN A 157 -2.27 -21.40 1.27
C ASN A 157 -2.70 -20.09 1.98
N GLY A 158 -2.09 -19.75 3.10
CA GLY A 158 -2.36 -18.51 3.82
C GLY A 158 -1.78 -17.28 3.10
N ASN A 159 -2.40 -16.12 3.35
CA ASN A 159 -1.92 -14.84 2.89
C ASN A 159 -2.03 -13.77 4.00
N PRO A 160 -1.10 -13.74 4.97
CA PRO A 160 -1.08 -12.72 6.02
C PRO A 160 -1.05 -11.29 5.50
N TYR A 161 -0.53 -11.06 4.28
CA TYR A 161 -0.40 -9.73 3.69
C TYR A 161 -1.75 -9.01 3.56
N VAL A 162 -2.87 -9.74 3.44
CA VAL A 162 -4.20 -9.16 3.38
C VAL A 162 -4.86 -8.97 4.76
N TYR A 163 -4.08 -9.04 5.84
CA TYR A 163 -4.56 -8.77 7.21
C TYR A 163 -5.27 -7.41 7.32
N TYR A 164 -4.73 -6.39 6.68
CA TYR A 164 -5.42 -5.12 6.53
C TYR A 164 -6.30 -5.16 5.28
N SER A 165 -7.52 -4.67 5.42
CA SER A 165 -8.51 -4.52 4.33
C SER A 165 -8.99 -5.82 3.67
N GLY A 166 -8.53 -7.00 4.08
CA GLY A 166 -9.06 -8.30 3.66
C GLY A 166 -8.76 -8.74 2.23
N GLY A 167 -8.06 -7.92 1.43
CA GLY A 167 -7.69 -8.29 0.05
C GLY A 167 -7.76 -7.16 -0.96
N ASP A 168 -7.71 -7.53 -2.24
CA ASP A 168 -7.81 -6.63 -3.38
C ASP A 168 -9.24 -6.62 -3.92
N PHE A 169 -9.87 -5.46 -3.97
CA PHE A 169 -11.21 -5.24 -4.50
C PHE A 169 -11.20 -4.19 -5.59
N GLY A 170 -12.04 -4.35 -6.61
CA GLY A 170 -12.19 -3.34 -7.67
C GLY A 170 -12.49 -1.96 -7.09
N VAL A 171 -13.38 -1.89 -6.11
CA VAL A 171 -13.65 -0.67 -5.33
C VAL A 171 -13.83 -1.04 -3.86
N SER A 172 -13.21 -0.28 -2.95
CA SER A 172 -13.57 -0.28 -1.54
C SER A 172 -13.54 1.13 -0.96
N THR A 173 -14.32 1.36 0.10
CA THR A 173 -14.45 2.67 0.73
C THR A 173 -14.17 2.58 2.22
N ILE A 174 -13.33 3.46 2.72
CA ILE A 174 -13.07 3.63 4.14
C ILE A 174 -13.52 5.03 4.54
N VAL A 175 -14.45 5.12 5.49
CA VAL A 175 -14.90 6.39 6.08
C VAL A 175 -14.34 6.50 7.48
N ASN A 176 -13.69 7.61 7.79
CA ASN A 176 -13.32 7.97 9.16
C ASN A 176 -14.49 8.71 9.82
N GLU A 177 -15.22 8.01 10.67
CA GLU A 177 -16.38 8.57 11.38
C GLU A 177 -16.01 9.65 12.42
N SER A 178 -14.71 9.72 12.78
CA SER A 178 -14.20 10.76 13.69
C SER A 178 -13.89 12.08 12.98
N ASP A 179 -13.85 12.07 11.64
CA ASP A 179 -13.59 13.25 10.80
C ASP A 179 -14.43 13.16 9.50
N PRO A 180 -15.76 13.34 9.63
CA PRO A 180 -16.68 13.17 8.49
C PRO A 180 -16.51 14.26 7.42
N ASP A 181 -16.01 15.43 7.79
CA ASP A 181 -15.79 16.57 6.91
C ASP A 181 -14.37 16.61 6.31
N GLY A 182 -13.56 15.60 6.61
CA GLY A 182 -12.21 15.45 6.07
C GLY A 182 -12.21 15.19 4.55
N PRO A 183 -11.08 15.40 3.87
CA PRO A 183 -11.00 15.30 2.42
C PRO A 183 -11.35 13.91 1.91
N THR A 184 -12.02 13.88 0.76
CA THR A 184 -12.27 12.66 -0.01
C THR A 184 -11.07 12.41 -0.91
N VAL A 185 -10.35 11.32 -0.64
CA VAL A 185 -9.20 10.91 -1.44
C VAL A 185 -9.53 9.64 -2.19
N VAL A 186 -9.27 9.62 -3.49
CA VAL A 186 -9.31 8.40 -4.30
C VAL A 186 -7.89 7.91 -4.51
N LEU A 187 -7.65 6.66 -4.15
CA LEU A 187 -6.38 6.00 -4.37
C LEU A 187 -6.53 4.93 -5.45
N LEU A 188 -6.02 5.21 -6.64
CA LEU A 188 -5.83 4.22 -7.68
C LEU A 188 -4.59 3.39 -7.34
N ARG A 189 -4.78 2.09 -7.12
CA ARG A 189 -3.76 1.26 -6.49
C ARG A 189 -3.57 -0.10 -7.14
N GLU A 190 -2.51 -0.76 -6.74
CA GLU A 190 -2.29 -2.20 -6.75
C GLU A 190 -2.17 -2.71 -5.29
N SER A 191 -1.54 -3.84 -5.07
CA SER A 191 -1.43 -4.49 -3.74
C SER A 191 -0.64 -3.73 -2.67
N PHE A 192 -0.09 -2.55 -2.94
CA PHE A 192 0.81 -1.81 -2.02
C PHE A 192 0.11 -0.82 -1.08
N SER A 193 -1.22 -0.69 -1.02
CA SER A 193 -1.84 0.42 -0.28
C SER A 193 -2.92 0.04 0.73
N CYS A 194 -2.90 0.74 1.90
CA CYS A 194 -3.95 0.75 2.93
C CYS A 194 -4.12 2.18 3.50
N GLY A 195 -5.36 2.73 3.62
CA GLY A 195 -5.63 4.07 4.19
C GLY A 195 -7.09 4.54 4.07
N LYS A 196 -7.48 5.74 4.67
CA LYS A 196 -8.84 6.30 4.55
C LYS A 196 -9.04 6.80 3.13
N LEU A 197 -9.72 6.03 2.30
CA LEU A 197 -9.80 6.35 0.90
C LEU A 197 -10.93 5.58 0.23
N VAL A 198 -11.42 6.10 -0.88
CA VAL A 198 -11.98 5.22 -1.91
C VAL A 198 -10.79 4.60 -2.62
N THR A 199 -10.57 3.31 -2.45
CA THR A 199 -9.50 2.61 -3.18
C THR A 199 -10.09 1.95 -4.42
N ILE A 200 -9.42 2.15 -5.55
CA ILE A 200 -9.78 1.54 -6.82
C ILE A 200 -8.58 0.75 -7.32
N ASP A 201 -8.73 -0.58 -7.36
CA ASP A 201 -7.72 -1.44 -7.97
C ASP A 201 -8.07 -1.66 -9.44
N LEU A 202 -7.31 -1.02 -10.32
CA LEU A 202 -7.57 -1.05 -11.76
C LEU A 202 -7.48 -2.46 -12.38
N ARG A 203 -6.86 -3.43 -11.69
CA ARG A 203 -6.79 -4.83 -12.14
C ARG A 203 -8.15 -5.54 -12.02
N TYR A 204 -9.02 -5.05 -11.11
CA TYR A 204 -10.30 -5.66 -10.77
C TYR A 204 -11.50 -4.70 -10.96
N PHE A 205 -11.23 -3.45 -11.33
CA PHE A 205 -12.26 -2.45 -11.56
C PHE A 205 -12.90 -2.63 -12.94
N GLU A 206 -14.20 -2.89 -12.99
CA GLU A 206 -14.96 -3.11 -14.21
C GLU A 206 -15.82 -1.90 -14.64
N GLY A 207 -15.69 -0.77 -13.92
CA GLY A 207 -16.47 0.46 -14.17
C GLY A 207 -15.80 1.43 -15.13
N ASP A 208 -16.50 2.51 -15.45
CA ASP A 208 -15.92 3.69 -16.10
C ASP A 208 -15.28 4.60 -15.05
N LEU A 209 -13.96 4.76 -15.10
CA LEU A 209 -13.22 5.51 -14.10
C LEU A 209 -13.60 7.00 -14.09
N SER A 210 -13.78 7.60 -15.27
CA SER A 210 -14.12 9.01 -15.40
C SER A 210 -15.47 9.32 -14.77
N SER A 211 -16.49 8.50 -15.03
CA SER A 211 -17.82 8.60 -14.42
C SER A 211 -17.76 8.39 -12.91
N THR A 212 -16.99 7.41 -12.44
CA THR A 212 -16.82 7.13 -11.01
C THR A 212 -16.15 8.30 -10.28
N LEU A 213 -15.09 8.87 -10.85
CA LEU A 213 -14.44 10.06 -10.27
C LEU A 213 -15.35 11.29 -10.28
N ALA A 214 -16.16 11.47 -11.35
CA ALA A 214 -17.14 12.55 -11.42
C ALA A 214 -18.24 12.42 -10.36
N GLU A 215 -18.69 11.21 -10.03
CA GLU A 215 -19.66 10.95 -8.97
C GLU A 215 -19.07 11.15 -7.57
N LEU A 216 -17.85 10.70 -7.36
CA LEU A 216 -17.15 10.78 -6.07
C LEU A 216 -16.72 12.21 -5.73
N GLN A 217 -16.46 13.04 -6.73
CA GLN A 217 -15.94 14.41 -6.59
C GLN A 217 -14.78 14.51 -5.58
N PRO A 218 -13.70 13.72 -5.76
CA PRO A 218 -12.62 13.68 -4.79
C PRO A 218 -11.83 14.99 -4.74
N ASP A 219 -11.35 15.33 -3.55
CA ASP A 219 -10.42 16.45 -3.34
C ASP A 219 -9.00 16.13 -3.88
N LEU A 220 -8.65 14.84 -3.88
CA LEU A 220 -7.38 14.34 -4.37
C LEU A 220 -7.53 12.97 -5.02
N VAL A 221 -6.87 12.78 -6.16
CA VAL A 221 -6.68 11.47 -6.78
C VAL A 221 -5.19 11.13 -6.77
N THR A 222 -4.84 10.02 -6.16
CA THR A 222 -3.46 9.55 -6.06
C THR A 222 -3.31 8.20 -6.75
N LEU A 223 -2.20 8.00 -7.48
CA LEU A 223 -1.82 6.71 -8.04
C LEU A 223 -0.67 6.15 -7.23
N LEU A 224 -0.82 4.92 -6.72
CA LEU A 224 0.22 4.19 -6.00
C LEU A 224 0.51 2.88 -6.71
N TYR A 225 1.61 2.84 -7.44
CA TYR A 225 2.04 1.69 -8.24
C TYR A 225 3.52 1.43 -8.08
N SER A 226 3.89 0.16 -8.07
CA SER A 226 5.29 -0.23 -8.15
C SER A 226 5.83 -0.06 -9.58
N ALA A 227 7.14 0.08 -9.71
CA ALA A 227 7.79 0.18 -11.02
C ALA A 227 7.51 -1.01 -11.96
N SER A 228 7.20 -2.18 -11.39
CA SER A 228 6.87 -3.38 -12.16
C SER A 228 5.52 -3.28 -12.88
N SER A 229 4.59 -2.50 -12.35
CA SER A 229 3.25 -2.32 -12.95
C SER A 229 3.26 -1.51 -14.23
N PHE A 230 4.27 -0.67 -14.45
CA PHE A 230 4.43 0.10 -15.71
C PHE A 230 4.73 -0.78 -16.93
N ARG A 231 4.96 -2.07 -16.73
CA ARG A 231 5.13 -3.06 -17.83
C ARG A 231 3.80 -3.68 -18.28
N LEU A 232 2.72 -3.45 -17.52
CA LEU A 232 1.41 -4.02 -17.84
C LEU A 232 0.76 -3.16 -18.92
N GLU A 233 0.72 -3.68 -20.15
CA GLU A 233 -0.06 -3.08 -21.21
C GLU A 233 -1.52 -2.97 -20.75
N ASN A 234 -2.16 -1.85 -21.07
CA ASN A 234 -3.58 -1.54 -20.78
C ASN A 234 -3.94 -1.25 -19.31
N LEU A 235 -3.02 -1.33 -18.33
CA LEU A 235 -3.34 -1.00 -16.93
C LEU A 235 -3.76 0.47 -16.77
N PHE A 236 -3.25 1.36 -17.61
CA PHE A 236 -3.49 2.80 -17.59
C PHE A 236 -4.32 3.29 -18.77
N GLU A 237 -5.05 2.40 -19.46
CA GLU A 237 -6.03 2.78 -20.46
C GLU A 237 -7.32 3.23 -19.78
N PHE A 238 -7.42 4.51 -19.50
CA PHE A 238 -8.55 5.10 -18.75
C PHE A 238 -9.82 5.33 -19.58
N GLY A 239 -9.89 4.84 -20.82
CA GLY A 239 -11.07 4.99 -21.66
C GLY A 239 -11.41 6.46 -22.01
N LEU A 240 -10.38 7.31 -22.19
CA LEU A 240 -10.53 8.72 -22.56
C LEU A 240 -10.92 8.89 -24.02
#